data_6312aedd01253a6a6f83de17d4e78b00
#
_entry.id   6312aedd01253a6a6f83de17d4e78b00
#
_cell.length_a   1.000
_cell.length_b   1.000
_cell.length_c   1.000
_cell.angle_alpha   90.00
_cell.angle_beta   90.00
_cell.angle_gamma   90.00
#
_symmetry.space_group_name_H-M   'P 1'
#
loop_
_entity.id
_entity.type
_entity.pdbx_description
1 polymer ?
#
loop_
_entity_poly.entity_id
_entity_poly.type
_entity_poly.pdbx_seq_one_letter_code
_entity_poly.pdbx_strand_id
1 'polypeptide(L)'
;EEGVWLHGAVGWRMPLSGWRAAYVGDVLGWHDRARTHFDNYAASQVTEVPNTISHPAQDSALALARSAKIWGTPQYSNGYICRNPRRNNQMHHYDMNLCYIDELLWHFNWTGDLEYAHRMWPLLTLHLAWEKRNFDPDNDGLYDAYACIWASDALYYNSGAVTHSSAYNYRGNKLAALIAEKIGEDPTPYREEADKILKALNTRLWLPERGHWAEFQDFMGHRRLHEDAAVWTIYHALDSDVADPFQAYLATSYIDREIPHIPVVTSDDVL
;
A
#
# COMPACT_ATOMS: atom_id res chain seq x y z
N GLU A 1 10.54 -24.91 1.82
CA GLU A 1 10.34 -25.77 0.62
C GLU A 1 9.56 -25.07 -0.49
N GLU A 2 8.77 -24.04 -0.19
CA GLU A 2 7.96 -23.31 -1.19
C GLU A 2 8.55 -21.98 -1.60
N GLY A 3 9.65 -21.56 -0.97
CA GLY A 3 10.33 -20.30 -1.30
C GLY A 3 9.52 -19.05 -0.98
N VAL A 4 8.66 -19.09 0.03
CA VAL A 4 7.87 -17.96 0.49
C VAL A 4 7.96 -17.82 2.00
N TRP A 5 7.86 -16.60 2.50
CA TRP A 5 7.76 -16.36 3.93
C TRP A 5 6.40 -16.83 4.46
N LEU A 6 6.40 -17.34 5.68
CA LEU A 6 5.19 -17.77 6.36
C LEU A 6 4.92 -16.85 7.55
N HIS A 7 3.66 -16.55 7.78
CA HIS A 7 3.23 -15.79 8.94
C HIS A 7 3.06 -16.71 10.17
N GLY A 8 3.95 -16.53 11.14
CA GLY A 8 3.86 -17.18 12.44
C GLY A 8 3.76 -18.71 12.42
N ALA A 9 3.27 -19.27 13.50
CA ALA A 9 3.15 -20.71 13.71
C ALA A 9 2.03 -21.39 12.92
N VAL A 10 1.14 -20.62 12.29
CA VAL A 10 -0.05 -21.14 11.60
C VAL A 10 0.16 -21.48 10.12
N GLY A 11 1.38 -21.31 9.60
CA GLY A 11 1.71 -21.66 8.23
C GLY A 11 0.93 -20.89 7.16
N TRP A 12 0.41 -19.75 7.51
CA TRP A 12 -0.27 -18.90 6.54
C TRP A 12 0.75 -18.33 5.58
N ARG A 13 0.58 -18.70 4.33
CA ARG A 13 1.32 -18.10 3.23
C ARG A 13 0.80 -16.68 3.03
N MET A 14 1.65 -15.73 3.34
CA MET A 14 1.33 -14.34 3.08
C MET A 14 2.20 -13.89 1.93
N PRO A 15 1.66 -13.42 0.79
CA PRO A 15 2.44 -12.76 -0.24
C PRO A 15 3.23 -11.59 0.35
N LEU A 16 2.79 -11.25 1.46
CA LEU A 16 3.01 -10.07 2.19
C LEU A 16 3.42 -10.59 3.51
N SER A 17 4.64 -10.95 3.58
CA SER A 17 5.32 -11.40 4.77
C SER A 17 4.96 -10.48 5.92
N GLY A 18 3.79 -10.69 6.43
CA GLY A 18 3.16 -10.02 7.52
C GLY A 18 3.86 -8.74 7.98
N TRP A 19 3.34 -7.59 7.60
CA TRP A 19 3.74 -6.35 8.25
C TRP A 19 5.21 -5.96 8.04
N ARG A 20 5.71 -6.08 6.79
CA ARG A 20 7.11 -5.77 6.44
C ARG A 20 8.16 -6.73 7.00
N ALA A 21 7.78 -7.96 7.31
CA ALA A 21 8.74 -8.93 7.83
C ALA A 21 9.85 -9.31 6.82
N ALA A 22 9.63 -9.13 5.52
CA ALA A 22 10.65 -9.37 4.51
C ALA A 22 11.83 -8.41 4.60
N TYR A 23 11.68 -7.23 5.19
CA TYR A 23 12.77 -6.30 5.46
C TYR A 23 13.91 -6.95 6.26
N VAL A 24 13.56 -7.82 7.19
CA VAL A 24 14.52 -8.55 8.02
C VAL A 24 15.43 -9.45 7.17
N GLY A 25 14.90 -10.01 6.09
CA GLY A 25 15.69 -10.85 5.18
C GLY A 25 16.88 -10.11 4.59
N ASP A 26 16.68 -8.88 4.17
CA ASP A 26 17.74 -8.06 3.59
C ASP A 26 18.76 -7.61 4.67
N VAL A 27 18.26 -7.20 5.84
CA VAL A 27 19.13 -6.82 6.97
C VAL A 27 20.03 -7.96 7.40
N LEU A 28 19.54 -9.21 7.33
CA LEU A 28 20.31 -10.42 7.66
C LEU A 28 21.18 -10.96 6.51
N GLY A 29 21.16 -10.28 5.34
CA GLY A 29 21.91 -10.72 4.17
C GLY A 29 21.29 -11.91 3.43
N TRP A 30 20.00 -12.20 3.66
CA TRP A 30 19.30 -13.31 3.01
C TRP A 30 18.69 -12.91 1.65
N HIS A 31 19.46 -12.17 0.86
CA HIS A 31 18.99 -11.58 -0.38
C HIS A 31 18.44 -12.62 -1.38
N ASP A 32 19.07 -13.79 -1.49
CA ASP A 32 18.59 -14.86 -2.37
C ASP A 32 17.23 -15.42 -1.93
N ARG A 33 17.00 -15.50 -0.61
CA ARG A 33 15.72 -15.94 -0.07
C ARG A 33 14.63 -14.87 -0.29
N ALA A 34 15.00 -13.60 -0.13
CA ALA A 34 14.10 -12.50 -0.43
C ALA A 34 13.70 -12.50 -1.90
N ARG A 35 14.66 -12.63 -2.84
CA ARG A 35 14.37 -12.75 -4.28
C ARG A 35 13.48 -13.96 -4.58
N THR A 36 13.76 -15.12 -3.98
CA THR A 36 12.91 -16.30 -4.18
C THR A 36 11.47 -16.04 -3.74
N HIS A 37 11.29 -15.35 -2.62
CA HIS A 37 9.96 -14.96 -2.14
C HIS A 37 9.26 -14.02 -3.13
N PHE A 38 9.93 -12.96 -3.56
CA PHE A 38 9.36 -12.01 -4.51
C PHE A 38 9.03 -12.66 -5.85
N ASP A 39 9.90 -13.51 -6.38
CA ASP A 39 9.69 -14.20 -7.66
C ASP A 39 8.47 -15.14 -7.61
N ASN A 40 8.27 -15.87 -6.50
CA ASN A 40 7.11 -16.74 -6.35
C ASN A 40 5.78 -15.98 -6.38
N TYR A 41 5.73 -14.79 -5.79
CA TYR A 41 4.52 -13.97 -5.85
C TYR A 41 4.40 -13.18 -7.14
N ALA A 42 5.51 -12.76 -7.75
CA ALA A 42 5.51 -12.16 -9.07
C ALA A 42 4.85 -13.06 -10.11
N ALA A 43 5.11 -14.37 -10.04
CA ALA A 43 4.48 -15.36 -10.90
C ALA A 43 2.94 -15.46 -10.74
N SER A 44 2.38 -14.92 -9.67
CA SER A 44 0.93 -14.87 -9.45
C SER A 44 0.27 -13.59 -9.96
N GLN A 45 1.03 -12.63 -10.49
CA GLN A 45 0.45 -11.41 -11.00
C GLN A 45 -0.52 -11.69 -12.15
N VAL A 46 -1.71 -11.11 -12.04
CA VAL A 46 -2.74 -11.23 -13.07
C VAL A 46 -2.34 -10.40 -14.29
N THR A 47 -2.32 -11.04 -15.46
CA THR A 47 -1.90 -10.41 -16.73
C THR A 47 -2.91 -10.62 -17.86
N GLU A 48 -3.90 -11.48 -17.68
CA GLU A 48 -4.83 -11.89 -18.76
C GLU A 48 -6.30 -11.56 -18.47
N VAL A 49 -6.58 -10.87 -17.37
CA VAL A 49 -7.94 -10.47 -17.02
C VAL A 49 -8.20 -9.05 -17.55
N PRO A 50 -9.32 -8.80 -18.25
CA PRO A 50 -9.66 -7.48 -18.75
C PRO A 50 -9.61 -6.41 -17.65
N ASN A 51 -9.11 -5.24 -17.99
CA ASN A 51 -9.01 -4.11 -17.06
C ASN A 51 -10.36 -3.48 -16.74
N THR A 52 -11.38 -3.77 -17.56
CA THR A 52 -12.73 -3.27 -17.37
C THR A 52 -13.75 -4.38 -17.63
N ILE A 53 -14.88 -4.31 -16.95
CA ILE A 53 -16.04 -5.17 -17.13
C ILE A 53 -17.27 -4.31 -17.40
N SER A 54 -18.30 -4.88 -18.02
CA SER A 54 -19.52 -4.16 -18.42
C SER A 54 -20.39 -3.71 -17.23
N HIS A 55 -20.19 -4.27 -16.06
CA HIS A 55 -20.94 -3.93 -14.85
C HIS A 55 -20.12 -4.27 -13.59
N PRO A 56 -20.48 -3.70 -12.43
CA PRO A 56 -19.71 -3.82 -11.19
C PRO A 56 -20.02 -5.11 -10.40
N ALA A 57 -20.22 -6.23 -11.06
CA ALA A 57 -20.68 -7.46 -10.44
C ALA A 57 -19.75 -7.96 -9.31
N GLN A 58 -18.45 -7.77 -9.46
CA GLN A 58 -17.50 -8.20 -8.42
C GLN A 58 -17.64 -7.36 -7.15
N ASP A 59 -17.80 -6.07 -7.28
CA ASP A 59 -17.96 -5.18 -6.15
C ASP A 59 -19.26 -5.45 -5.41
N SER A 60 -20.32 -5.74 -6.16
CA SER A 60 -21.60 -6.15 -5.60
C SER A 60 -21.52 -7.47 -4.83
N ALA A 61 -20.78 -8.44 -5.36
CA ALA A 61 -20.60 -9.75 -4.72
C ALA A 61 -19.80 -9.66 -3.43
N LEU A 62 -18.88 -8.71 -3.34
CA LEU A 62 -18.08 -8.45 -2.15
C LEU A 62 -18.82 -7.58 -1.13
N ALA A 63 -20.01 -7.09 -1.45
CA ALA A 63 -20.77 -6.14 -0.64
C ALA A 63 -19.96 -4.89 -0.21
N LEU A 64 -18.97 -4.54 -0.99
CA LEU A 64 -18.13 -3.36 -0.74
C LEU A 64 -18.77 -2.13 -1.35
N ALA A 65 -18.88 -1.08 -0.55
CA ALA A 65 -19.23 0.25 -1.02
C ALA A 65 -18.02 0.82 -1.78
N ARG A 66 -17.76 0.27 -2.95
CA ARG A 66 -16.68 0.75 -3.78
C ARG A 66 -16.92 2.18 -4.19
N SER A 67 -15.85 2.88 -4.45
CA SER A 67 -15.89 4.20 -5.05
C SER A 67 -16.90 4.23 -6.22
N ALA A 68 -17.88 5.10 -6.13
CA ALA A 68 -18.82 5.35 -7.23
C ALA A 68 -18.19 6.14 -8.38
N LYS A 69 -16.88 6.44 -8.29
CA LYS A 69 -16.15 7.23 -9.28
C LYS A 69 -16.18 6.56 -10.65
N ILE A 70 -15.79 5.26 -10.68
CA ILE A 70 -15.85 4.46 -11.91
C ILE A 70 -16.33 3.04 -11.58
N TRP A 71 -17.50 2.68 -12.06
CA TRP A 71 -18.00 1.32 -12.03
C TRP A 71 -17.40 0.49 -13.17
N GLY A 72 -17.25 -0.81 -12.94
CA GLY A 72 -16.82 -1.73 -13.98
C GLY A 72 -15.31 -1.97 -14.05
N THR A 73 -14.52 -1.37 -13.14
CA THR A 73 -13.10 -1.68 -13.04
C THR A 73 -12.89 -2.76 -11.98
N PRO A 74 -12.57 -3.98 -12.37
CA PRO A 74 -12.45 -5.08 -11.42
C PRO A 74 -11.15 -4.99 -10.63
N GLN A 75 -11.21 -5.25 -9.33
CA GLN A 75 -10.01 -5.35 -8.51
C GLN A 75 -9.18 -6.57 -8.92
N TYR A 76 -9.83 -7.72 -9.19
CA TYR A 76 -9.15 -8.86 -9.79
C TYR A 76 -8.97 -8.63 -11.28
N SER A 77 -7.90 -7.97 -11.63
CA SER A 77 -7.54 -7.63 -13.01
C SER A 77 -6.03 -7.45 -13.17
N ASN A 78 -5.60 -7.15 -14.39
CA ASN A 78 -4.18 -7.02 -14.71
C ASN A 78 -3.44 -6.08 -13.75
N GLY A 79 -2.41 -6.60 -13.14
CA GLY A 79 -1.57 -5.92 -12.15
C GLY A 79 -1.78 -6.40 -10.71
N TYR A 80 -2.92 -7.05 -10.40
CA TYR A 80 -3.17 -7.61 -9.08
C TYR A 80 -2.23 -8.79 -8.80
N ILE A 81 -1.66 -8.84 -7.61
CA ILE A 81 -0.78 -9.93 -7.16
C ILE A 81 -1.58 -10.79 -6.19
N CYS A 82 -1.71 -12.07 -6.52
CA CYS A 82 -2.56 -12.97 -5.76
C CYS A 82 -1.91 -13.41 -4.44
N ARG A 83 -2.71 -13.51 -3.41
CA ARG A 83 -2.26 -13.96 -2.09
C ARG A 83 -1.61 -15.34 -2.10
N ASN A 84 -2.05 -16.19 -2.99
CA ASN A 84 -1.50 -17.54 -3.11
C ASN A 84 -0.87 -17.70 -4.49
N PRO A 85 0.45 -17.82 -4.60
CA PRO A 85 1.13 -17.92 -5.90
C PRO A 85 0.72 -19.13 -6.73
N ARG A 86 0.09 -20.13 -6.11
CA ARG A 86 -0.43 -21.32 -6.80
C ARG A 86 -1.92 -21.27 -7.12
N ARG A 87 -2.62 -20.24 -6.65
CA ARG A 87 -4.07 -20.05 -6.85
C ARG A 87 -4.35 -18.60 -7.14
N ASN A 88 -4.06 -18.18 -8.36
CA ASN A 88 -4.22 -16.79 -8.80
C ASN A 88 -5.65 -16.43 -9.22
N ASN A 89 -6.64 -17.12 -8.70
CA ASN A 89 -8.06 -16.90 -8.98
C ASN A 89 -8.85 -16.33 -7.80
N GLN A 90 -8.16 -15.97 -6.73
CA GLN A 90 -8.80 -15.42 -5.54
C GLN A 90 -8.33 -14.02 -5.27
N MET A 91 -9.27 -13.08 -5.32
CA MET A 91 -9.05 -11.77 -4.78
C MET A 91 -8.98 -11.84 -3.26
N HIS A 92 -8.05 -11.10 -2.70
CA HIS A 92 -7.93 -10.87 -1.27
C HIS A 92 -7.78 -9.36 -1.02
N HIS A 93 -7.41 -8.96 0.17
CA HIS A 93 -7.25 -7.54 0.51
C HIS A 93 -6.25 -6.88 -0.44
N TYR A 94 -6.65 -5.73 -0.99
CA TYR A 94 -5.85 -5.03 -2.00
C TYR A 94 -4.57 -4.42 -1.41
N ASP A 95 -4.65 -3.93 -0.19
CA ASP A 95 -3.55 -3.27 0.52
C ASP A 95 -2.34 -4.18 0.75
N MET A 96 -2.57 -5.47 0.71
CA MET A 96 -1.49 -6.43 0.73
C MET A 96 -0.59 -6.31 -0.51
N ASN A 97 -1.09 -5.88 -1.64
CA ASN A 97 -0.29 -5.60 -2.83
C ASN A 97 0.65 -4.43 -2.61
N LEU A 98 0.20 -3.40 -1.89
CA LEU A 98 1.03 -2.26 -1.51
C LEU A 98 2.23 -2.69 -0.68
N CYS A 99 2.00 -3.56 0.31
CA CYS A 99 3.06 -4.06 1.16
C CYS A 99 4.11 -4.88 0.39
N TYR A 100 3.66 -5.77 -0.51
CA TYR A 100 4.57 -6.53 -1.37
C TYR A 100 5.47 -5.62 -2.22
N ILE A 101 4.89 -4.62 -2.84
CA ILE A 101 5.65 -3.66 -3.64
C ILE A 101 6.60 -2.84 -2.77
N ASP A 102 6.17 -2.41 -1.60
CA ASP A 102 7.02 -1.68 -0.67
C ASP A 102 8.24 -2.51 -0.23
N GLU A 103 8.04 -3.78 0.11
CA GLU A 103 9.13 -4.70 0.45
C GLU A 103 10.07 -4.96 -0.75
N LEU A 104 9.54 -5.09 -1.95
CA LEU A 104 10.33 -5.23 -3.18
C LEU A 104 11.18 -3.98 -3.44
N LEU A 105 10.60 -2.79 -3.28
CA LEU A 105 11.30 -1.53 -3.43
C LEU A 105 12.37 -1.34 -2.34
N TRP A 106 12.09 -1.77 -1.12
CA TRP A 106 13.07 -1.83 -0.04
C TRP A 106 14.25 -2.73 -0.40
N HIS A 107 13.98 -3.92 -0.94
CA HIS A 107 15.02 -4.84 -1.41
C HIS A 107 15.92 -4.19 -2.45
N PHE A 108 15.37 -3.46 -3.41
CA PHE A 108 16.16 -2.73 -4.40
C PHE A 108 17.03 -1.64 -3.77
N ASN A 109 16.49 -0.87 -2.84
CA ASN A 109 17.26 0.15 -2.12
C ASN A 109 18.39 -0.45 -1.29
N TRP A 110 18.15 -1.62 -0.69
CA TRP A 110 19.13 -2.29 0.14
C TRP A 110 20.26 -2.94 -0.66
N THR A 111 19.91 -3.62 -1.74
CA THR A 111 20.87 -4.42 -2.52
C THR A 111 21.54 -3.63 -3.63
N GLY A 112 20.87 -2.62 -4.19
CA GLY A 112 21.33 -1.94 -5.39
C GLY A 112 21.39 -2.83 -6.64
N ASP A 113 20.67 -3.98 -6.62
CA ASP A 113 20.66 -4.97 -7.72
C ASP A 113 19.82 -4.44 -8.90
N LEU A 114 20.47 -3.73 -9.80
CA LEU A 114 19.83 -3.15 -10.98
C LEU A 114 19.38 -4.20 -12.00
N GLU A 115 20.06 -5.35 -12.09
CA GLU A 115 19.65 -6.44 -12.96
C GLU A 115 18.31 -7.02 -12.49
N TYR A 116 18.21 -7.27 -11.19
CA TYR A 116 16.95 -7.72 -10.61
C TYR A 116 15.84 -6.67 -10.72
N ALA A 117 16.16 -5.40 -10.49
CA ALA A 117 15.21 -4.30 -10.65
C ALA A 117 14.69 -4.22 -12.09
N HIS A 118 15.57 -4.34 -13.09
CA HIS A 118 15.17 -4.38 -14.50
C HIS A 118 14.26 -5.58 -14.81
N ARG A 119 14.59 -6.75 -14.27
CA ARG A 119 13.75 -7.94 -14.44
C ARG A 119 12.36 -7.80 -13.83
N MET A 120 12.25 -7.14 -12.68
CA MET A 120 10.99 -6.93 -11.96
C MET A 120 10.22 -5.68 -12.42
N TRP A 121 10.81 -4.87 -13.28
CA TRP A 121 10.21 -3.62 -13.76
C TRP A 121 8.80 -3.80 -14.38
N PRO A 122 8.56 -4.80 -15.25
CA PRO A 122 7.21 -5.02 -15.79
C PRO A 122 6.16 -5.32 -14.72
N LEU A 123 6.54 -6.06 -13.67
CA LEU A 123 5.64 -6.34 -12.54
C LEU A 123 5.29 -5.06 -11.79
N LEU A 124 6.28 -4.24 -11.48
CA LEU A 124 6.11 -2.98 -10.75
C LEU A 124 5.21 -2.01 -11.52
N THR A 125 5.50 -1.80 -12.80
CA THR A 125 4.74 -0.87 -13.63
C THR A 125 3.29 -1.30 -13.83
N LEU A 126 3.06 -2.59 -14.02
CA LEU A 126 1.70 -3.13 -14.14
C LEU A 126 0.91 -3.01 -12.83
N HIS A 127 1.58 -3.21 -11.70
CA HIS A 127 0.96 -3.00 -10.38
C HIS A 127 0.59 -1.52 -10.15
N LEU A 128 1.50 -0.58 -10.42
CA LEU A 128 1.21 0.85 -10.25
C LEU A 128 0.04 1.30 -11.16
N ALA A 129 -0.02 0.79 -12.39
CA ALA A 129 -1.15 1.02 -13.27
C ALA A 129 -2.46 0.42 -12.73
N TRP A 130 -2.40 -0.74 -12.08
CA TRP A 130 -3.55 -1.37 -11.41
C TRP A 130 -4.03 -0.55 -10.22
N GLU A 131 -3.13 -0.07 -9.38
CA GLU A 131 -3.44 0.83 -8.25
C GLU A 131 -4.13 2.10 -8.74
N LYS A 132 -3.54 2.78 -9.70
CA LYS A 132 -4.08 4.01 -10.27
C LYS A 132 -5.49 3.82 -10.82
N ARG A 133 -5.69 2.80 -11.63
CA ARG A 133 -6.97 2.50 -12.28
C ARG A 133 -8.07 2.17 -11.28
N ASN A 134 -7.75 1.43 -10.24
CA ASN A 134 -8.75 0.94 -9.29
C ASN A 134 -9.01 1.90 -8.13
N PHE A 135 -7.99 2.62 -7.67
CA PHE A 135 -8.07 3.35 -6.40
C PHE A 135 -7.90 4.87 -6.54
N ASP A 136 -7.48 5.37 -7.70
CA ASP A 136 -7.55 6.80 -8.03
C ASP A 136 -8.10 7.00 -9.46
N PRO A 137 -9.31 6.49 -9.75
CA PRO A 137 -9.86 6.54 -11.10
C PRO A 137 -10.28 7.93 -11.56
N ASP A 138 -10.54 8.87 -10.64
CA ASP A 138 -10.83 10.27 -10.95
C ASP A 138 -9.59 11.16 -11.04
N ASN A 139 -8.42 10.55 -10.82
CA ASN A 139 -7.13 11.19 -10.99
C ASN A 139 -6.92 12.42 -10.10
N ASP A 140 -7.50 12.39 -8.90
CA ASP A 140 -7.38 13.48 -7.94
C ASP A 140 -6.12 13.40 -7.04
N GLY A 141 -5.36 12.31 -7.15
CA GLY A 141 -4.12 12.06 -6.42
C GLY A 141 -4.31 11.46 -5.03
N LEU A 142 -5.54 11.16 -4.63
CA LEU A 142 -5.83 10.45 -3.38
C LEU A 142 -6.40 9.07 -3.69
N TYR A 143 -5.79 8.06 -3.08
CA TYR A 143 -6.12 6.67 -3.32
C TYR A 143 -7.18 6.18 -2.34
N ASP A 144 -8.25 5.65 -2.90
CA ASP A 144 -9.36 5.07 -2.13
C ASP A 144 -8.94 3.77 -1.44
N ALA A 145 -9.63 3.44 -0.37
CA ALA A 145 -9.53 2.14 0.26
C ALA A 145 -10.87 1.69 0.83
N TYR A 146 -11.06 0.39 0.99
CA TYR A 146 -12.25 -0.11 1.69
C TYR A 146 -11.92 -1.11 2.77
N ALA A 147 -11.19 -2.14 2.49
CA ALA A 147 -10.77 -3.13 3.46
C ALA A 147 -9.26 -3.19 3.49
N CYS A 148 -8.69 -2.79 4.59
CA CYS A 148 -7.26 -2.82 4.84
C CYS A 148 -7.00 -3.81 5.96
N ILE A 149 -6.23 -4.84 5.67
CA ILE A 149 -5.82 -5.81 6.68
C ILE A 149 -4.43 -5.49 7.22
N TRP A 150 -3.67 -4.79 6.43
CA TRP A 150 -2.31 -4.50 6.73
C TRP A 150 -2.11 -3.47 7.85
N ALA A 151 -2.89 -2.42 7.88
CA ALA A 151 -2.82 -1.42 8.96
C ALA A 151 -3.40 -1.97 10.27
N SER A 152 -4.47 -2.75 10.17
CA SER A 152 -5.12 -3.43 11.30
C SER A 152 -6.06 -4.49 10.74
N ASP A 153 -6.10 -5.65 11.34
CA ASP A 153 -7.02 -6.71 10.92
C ASP A 153 -8.45 -6.19 10.81
N ALA A 154 -9.03 -6.38 9.62
CA ALA A 154 -10.40 -6.00 9.32
C ALA A 154 -10.75 -4.52 9.48
N LEU A 155 -9.81 -3.63 9.21
CA LEU A 155 -10.09 -2.20 9.13
C LEU A 155 -10.88 -1.90 7.85
N TYR A 156 -12.03 -1.26 8.00
CA TYR A 156 -12.91 -0.92 6.88
C TYR A 156 -13.10 0.59 6.78
N TYR A 157 -13.03 1.08 5.55
CA TYR A 157 -13.35 2.46 5.20
C TYR A 157 -14.60 2.52 4.32
N ASN A 158 -15.27 3.66 4.30
CA ASN A 158 -16.41 3.91 3.42
C ASN A 158 -15.99 4.35 2.01
N SER A 159 -14.99 3.69 1.45
CA SER A 159 -14.55 3.96 0.09
C SER A 159 -14.22 5.44 -0.12
N GLY A 160 -13.09 5.88 0.34
CA GLY A 160 -12.68 7.27 0.22
C GLY A 160 -11.17 7.44 0.17
N ALA A 161 -10.74 8.68 0.04
CA ALA A 161 -9.35 9.06 0.05
C ALA A 161 -8.70 8.72 1.39
N VAL A 162 -7.82 7.74 1.44
CA VAL A 162 -7.20 7.25 2.66
C VAL A 162 -5.73 7.66 2.72
N THR A 163 -5.33 8.26 3.83
CA THR A 163 -3.97 8.81 3.99
C THR A 163 -2.90 7.74 3.83
N HIS A 164 -3.00 6.59 4.51
CA HIS A 164 -1.94 5.60 4.44
C HIS A 164 -1.81 4.95 3.05
N SER A 165 -2.92 4.65 2.37
CA SER A 165 -2.89 4.12 1.00
C SER A 165 -2.31 5.11 0.01
N SER A 166 -2.67 6.40 0.14
CA SER A 166 -2.09 7.47 -0.68
C SER A 166 -0.61 7.66 -0.41
N ALA A 167 -0.18 7.58 0.87
CA ALA A 167 1.23 7.68 1.25
C ALA A 167 2.08 6.56 0.62
N TYR A 168 1.56 5.33 0.60
CA TYR A 168 2.26 4.22 -0.06
C TYR A 168 2.32 4.36 -1.57
N ASN A 169 1.26 4.81 -2.20
CA ASN A 169 1.27 5.08 -3.63
C ASN A 169 2.22 6.23 -3.98
N TYR A 170 2.33 7.25 -3.12
CA TYR A 170 3.38 8.27 -3.24
C TYR A 170 4.77 7.65 -3.21
N ARG A 171 5.08 6.87 -2.17
CA ARG A 171 6.37 6.20 -2.03
C ARG A 171 6.66 5.25 -3.19
N GLY A 172 5.67 4.46 -3.60
CA GLY A 172 5.79 3.54 -4.73
C GLY A 172 6.17 4.25 -6.03
N ASN A 173 5.49 5.33 -6.36
CA ASN A 173 5.79 6.13 -7.55
C ASN A 173 7.12 6.87 -7.44
N LYS A 174 7.44 7.46 -6.28
CA LYS A 174 8.72 8.12 -6.02
C LYS A 174 9.90 7.18 -6.24
N LEU A 175 9.85 5.98 -5.66
CA LEU A 175 10.91 4.98 -5.81
C LEU A 175 10.94 4.37 -7.21
N ALA A 176 9.78 4.17 -7.86
CA ALA A 176 9.72 3.74 -9.25
C ALA A 176 10.42 4.73 -10.18
N ALA A 177 10.24 6.04 -9.96
CA ALA A 177 10.95 7.05 -10.73
C ALA A 177 12.48 6.97 -10.56
N LEU A 178 12.95 6.75 -9.32
CA LEU A 178 14.39 6.57 -9.06
C LEU A 178 14.95 5.29 -9.72
N ILE A 179 14.19 4.21 -9.68
CA ILE A 179 14.57 2.95 -10.32
C ILE A 179 14.60 3.12 -11.84
N ALA A 180 13.57 3.75 -12.43
CA ALA A 180 13.51 4.02 -13.86
C ALA A 180 14.77 4.72 -14.37
N GLU A 181 15.22 5.79 -13.67
CA GLU A 181 16.47 6.47 -13.99
C GLU A 181 17.70 5.55 -13.98
N LYS A 182 17.75 4.63 -13.01
CA LYS A 182 18.89 3.74 -12.83
C LYS A 182 18.96 2.63 -13.87
N ILE A 183 17.79 2.18 -14.36
CA ILE A 183 17.70 1.10 -15.36
C ILE A 183 17.50 1.62 -16.79
N GLY A 184 17.43 2.95 -16.99
CA GLY A 184 17.31 3.56 -18.33
C GLY A 184 15.87 3.63 -18.88
N GLU A 185 14.89 3.55 -18.01
CA GLU A 185 13.47 3.73 -18.32
C GLU A 185 13.04 5.19 -18.11
N ASP A 186 11.85 5.58 -18.60
CA ASP A 186 11.33 6.93 -18.43
C ASP A 186 10.79 7.16 -16.99
N PRO A 187 11.39 8.02 -16.17
CA PRO A 187 10.94 8.31 -14.82
C PRO A 187 9.77 9.30 -14.75
N THR A 188 9.48 10.01 -15.84
CA THR A 188 8.56 11.16 -15.87
C THR A 188 7.16 10.82 -15.34
N PRO A 189 6.47 9.76 -15.82
CA PRO A 189 5.11 9.49 -15.38
C PRO A 189 5.01 9.18 -13.89
N TYR A 190 6.04 8.58 -13.33
CA TYR A 190 6.09 8.23 -11.90
C TYR A 190 6.39 9.45 -11.02
N ARG A 191 7.24 10.38 -11.48
CA ARG A 191 7.45 11.64 -10.78
C ARG A 191 6.20 12.49 -10.74
N GLU A 192 5.56 12.66 -11.89
CA GLU A 192 4.33 13.44 -12.00
C GLU A 192 3.23 12.88 -11.12
N GLU A 193 3.10 11.55 -11.05
CA GLU A 193 2.14 10.92 -10.16
C GLU A 193 2.51 11.10 -8.68
N ALA A 194 3.78 10.92 -8.31
CA ALA A 194 4.25 11.15 -6.95
C ALA A 194 4.00 12.60 -6.50
N ASP A 195 4.36 13.58 -7.32
CA ASP A 195 4.16 14.99 -7.02
C ASP A 195 2.68 15.34 -6.83
N LYS A 196 1.81 14.76 -7.67
CA LYS A 196 0.37 14.93 -7.57
C LYS A 196 -0.17 14.36 -6.26
N ILE A 197 0.23 13.14 -5.89
CA ILE A 197 -0.19 12.49 -4.64
C ILE A 197 0.29 13.31 -3.44
N LEU A 198 1.56 13.71 -3.41
CA LEU A 198 2.12 14.51 -2.32
C LEU A 198 1.36 15.83 -2.14
N LYS A 199 1.08 16.50 -3.24
CA LYS A 199 0.28 17.74 -3.23
C LYS A 199 -1.12 17.47 -2.69
N ALA A 200 -1.80 16.43 -3.14
CA ALA A 200 -3.15 16.09 -2.70
C ALA A 200 -3.21 15.76 -1.21
N LEU A 201 -2.27 14.93 -0.71
CA LEU A 201 -2.14 14.62 0.72
C LEU A 201 -2.00 15.88 1.56
N ASN A 202 -1.09 16.78 1.18
CA ASN A 202 -0.78 17.96 1.97
C ASN A 202 -1.78 19.11 1.81
N THR A 203 -2.60 19.12 0.77
CA THR A 203 -3.64 20.15 0.59
C THR A 203 -5.02 19.75 1.05
N ARG A 204 -5.31 18.43 1.10
CA ARG A 204 -6.66 17.95 1.39
C ARG A 204 -6.77 17.17 2.70
N LEU A 205 -5.72 16.47 3.09
CA LEU A 205 -5.75 15.63 4.29
C LEU A 205 -4.91 16.18 5.44
N TRP A 206 -3.93 17.04 5.19
CA TRP A 206 -3.18 17.69 6.25
C TRP A 206 -4.05 18.66 7.04
N LEU A 207 -4.03 18.56 8.37
CA LEU A 207 -4.78 19.39 9.33
C LEU A 207 -3.80 20.27 10.11
N PRO A 208 -3.51 21.49 9.64
CA PRO A 208 -2.48 22.34 10.25
C PRO A 208 -2.76 22.64 11.72
N GLU A 209 -4.03 22.85 12.06
CA GLU A 209 -4.46 23.17 13.44
C GLU A 209 -4.34 21.98 14.40
N ARG A 210 -4.30 20.76 13.86
CA ARG A 210 -4.15 19.52 14.64
C ARG A 210 -2.73 18.95 14.54
N GLY A 211 -1.94 19.34 13.56
CA GLY A 211 -0.58 18.88 13.36
C GLY A 211 -0.43 17.45 12.85
N HIS A 212 -1.45 16.92 12.18
CA HIS A 212 -1.40 15.60 11.57
C HIS A 212 -2.32 15.51 10.34
N TRP A 213 -2.25 14.39 9.60
CA TRP A 213 -3.18 14.09 8.50
C TRP A 213 -4.46 13.48 9.04
N ALA A 214 -5.59 13.84 8.42
CA ALA A 214 -6.84 13.13 8.63
C ALA A 214 -6.68 11.64 8.30
N GLU A 215 -7.45 10.76 8.94
CA GLU A 215 -7.45 9.33 8.63
C GLU A 215 -7.88 9.10 7.18
N PHE A 216 -9.01 9.66 6.80
CA PHE A 216 -9.54 9.58 5.44
C PHE A 216 -10.63 10.62 5.19
N GLN A 217 -11.01 10.78 3.93
CA GLN A 217 -12.16 11.56 3.50
C GLN A 217 -13.17 10.64 2.83
N ASP A 218 -14.44 10.68 3.28
CA ASP A 218 -15.52 9.93 2.62
C ASP A 218 -15.62 10.30 1.15
N PHE A 219 -15.79 9.30 0.31
CA PHE A 219 -16.11 9.54 -1.08
C PHE A 219 -17.60 9.81 -1.29
N MET A 220 -18.45 9.15 -0.53
CA MET A 220 -19.91 9.23 -0.65
C MET A 220 -20.51 10.27 0.31
N GLY A 221 -21.73 10.69 0.00
CA GLY A 221 -22.51 11.61 0.85
C GLY A 221 -21.88 13.00 0.93
N HIS A 222 -21.63 13.46 2.13
CA HIS A 222 -21.14 14.82 2.40
C HIS A 222 -19.61 14.98 2.23
N ARG A 223 -18.89 13.95 1.82
CA ARG A 223 -17.41 13.93 1.72
C ARG A 223 -16.75 14.37 3.02
N ARG A 224 -17.26 13.86 4.12
CA ARG A 224 -16.77 14.22 5.45
C ARG A 224 -15.32 13.81 5.61
N LEU A 225 -14.56 14.72 6.20
CA LEU A 225 -13.18 14.45 6.62
C LEU A 225 -13.21 13.81 8.01
N HIS A 226 -12.54 12.65 8.15
CA HIS A 226 -12.35 11.96 9.42
C HIS A 226 -11.01 12.41 9.99
N GLU A 227 -11.11 13.39 10.87
CA GLU A 227 -9.97 14.17 11.34
C GLU A 227 -9.10 13.42 12.35
N ASP A 228 -9.67 12.51 13.14
CA ASP A 228 -8.88 11.73 14.09
C ASP A 228 -8.07 10.67 13.34
N ALA A 229 -6.76 10.63 13.60
CA ALA A 229 -5.85 9.70 12.95
C ALA A 229 -5.34 8.65 13.93
N ALA A 230 -5.28 7.41 13.48
CA ALA A 230 -4.63 6.34 14.21
C ALA A 230 -3.10 6.37 14.02
N VAL A 231 -2.40 5.67 14.88
CA VAL A 231 -0.91 5.59 14.83
C VAL A 231 -0.42 5.14 13.46
N TRP A 232 -1.08 4.15 12.83
CA TRP A 232 -0.66 3.67 11.50
C TRP A 232 -0.76 4.74 10.40
N THR A 233 -1.76 5.62 10.46
CA THR A 233 -1.89 6.73 9.49
C THR A 233 -0.70 7.66 9.58
N ILE A 234 -0.32 8.05 10.80
CA ILE A 234 0.85 8.89 11.04
C ILE A 234 2.14 8.16 10.62
N TYR A 235 2.29 6.94 11.08
CA TYR A 235 3.45 6.11 10.78
C TYR A 235 3.69 5.96 9.27
N HIS A 236 2.63 5.66 8.51
CA HIS A 236 2.77 5.48 7.08
C HIS A 236 3.09 6.78 6.33
N ALA A 237 2.51 7.90 6.75
CA ALA A 237 2.84 9.20 6.18
C ALA A 237 4.30 9.57 6.43
N LEU A 238 4.81 9.35 7.65
CA LEU A 238 6.19 9.62 8.00
C LEU A 238 7.17 8.69 7.25
N ASP A 239 6.92 7.40 7.30
CA ASP A 239 7.79 6.39 6.68
C ASP A 239 7.83 6.48 5.14
N SER A 240 6.79 7.04 4.55
CA SER A 240 6.72 7.28 3.10
C SER A 240 7.33 8.61 2.66
N ASP A 241 7.94 9.38 3.56
CA ASP A 241 8.51 10.71 3.30
C ASP A 241 7.47 11.73 2.79
N VAL A 242 6.22 11.63 3.23
CA VAL A 242 5.17 12.61 2.92
C VAL A 242 5.38 13.89 3.72
N ALA A 243 5.89 13.76 4.94
CA ALA A 243 6.08 14.85 5.89
C ALA A 243 7.34 15.66 5.60
N ASP A 244 7.24 16.98 5.69
CA ASP A 244 8.42 17.78 5.96
C ASP A 244 8.86 17.65 7.44
N PRO A 245 10.05 18.12 7.81
CA PRO A 245 10.55 17.99 9.19
C PRO A 245 9.64 18.60 10.26
N PHE A 246 8.94 19.69 9.95
CA PHE A 246 8.02 20.31 10.88
C PHE A 246 6.70 19.53 11.02
N GLN A 247 6.17 19.08 9.91
CA GLN A 247 5.01 18.16 9.90
C GLN A 247 5.33 16.87 10.66
N ALA A 248 6.53 16.30 10.48
CA ALA A 248 6.96 15.10 11.20
C ALA A 248 7.00 15.33 12.71
N TYR A 249 7.53 16.48 13.15
CA TYR A 249 7.53 16.87 14.56
C TYR A 249 6.12 17.00 15.14
N LEU A 250 5.24 17.69 14.42
CA LEU A 250 3.85 17.87 14.86
C LEU A 250 3.10 16.53 14.94
N ALA A 251 3.22 15.72 13.91
CA ALA A 251 2.54 14.42 13.84
C ALA A 251 3.04 13.43 14.93
N THR A 252 4.34 13.46 15.23
CA THR A 252 4.90 12.69 16.34
C THR A 252 4.39 13.22 17.69
N SER A 253 4.29 14.54 17.84
CA SER A 253 3.74 15.17 19.05
C SER A 253 2.26 14.84 19.26
N TYR A 254 1.48 14.70 18.18
CA TYR A 254 0.09 14.24 18.25
C TYR A 254 0.00 12.81 18.80
N ILE A 255 0.85 11.90 18.36
CA ILE A 255 0.89 10.52 18.87
C ILE A 255 1.16 10.54 20.39
N ASP A 256 2.12 11.36 20.81
CA ASP A 256 2.56 11.41 22.21
C ASP A 256 1.51 12.04 23.15
N ARG A 257 0.75 13.01 22.67
CA ARG A 257 -0.13 13.83 23.51
C ARG A 257 -1.62 13.48 23.40
N GLU A 258 -2.08 13.09 22.22
CA GLU A 258 -3.50 12.97 21.91
C GLU A 258 -3.96 11.51 21.80
N ILE A 259 -3.07 10.60 21.37
CA ILE A 259 -3.42 9.19 21.30
C ILE A 259 -3.30 8.56 22.69
N PRO A 260 -4.34 7.92 23.21
CA PRO A 260 -4.29 7.31 24.54
C PRO A 260 -3.22 6.25 24.67
N HIS A 261 -2.36 6.41 25.66
CA HIS A 261 -1.35 5.42 26.04
C HIS A 261 -1.94 4.52 27.13
N ILE A 262 -2.26 3.30 26.78
CA ILE A 262 -2.76 2.32 27.73
C ILE A 262 -1.55 1.60 28.33
N PRO A 263 -1.28 1.76 29.66
CA PRO A 263 -0.21 1.02 30.29
C PRO A 263 -0.47 -0.48 30.17
N VAL A 264 0.44 -1.21 29.56
CA VAL A 264 0.41 -2.68 29.64
C VAL A 264 0.90 -3.05 31.03
N VAL A 265 -0.03 -3.31 31.92
CA VAL A 265 0.29 -3.94 33.20
C VAL A 265 0.53 -5.41 32.90
N THR A 266 1.79 -5.79 32.79
CA THR A 266 2.18 -7.20 32.81
C THR A 266 2.04 -7.67 34.24
N SER A 267 0.89 -8.16 34.62
CA SER A 267 0.80 -9.09 35.75
C SER A 267 0.98 -10.51 35.22
N ASP A 268 1.48 -11.38 36.05
CA ASP A 268 1.59 -12.82 35.73
C ASP A 268 0.24 -13.44 35.33
N ASP A 269 -0.84 -12.69 35.50
CA ASP A 269 -2.23 -13.07 35.20
C ASP A 269 -2.69 -12.64 33.79
N VAL A 270 -1.85 -12.02 32.97
CA VAL A 270 -2.20 -11.50 31.64
C VAL A 270 -1.55 -12.27 30.50
N LEU A 271 -0.81 -13.31 30.77
CA LEU A 271 -0.19 -14.19 29.79
C LEU A 271 -0.92 -15.52 29.66
#